data_a4db9d3350b066832b189fe0b7555cda
#
_entry.id   a4db9d3350b066832b189fe0b7555cda
#
_cell.length_a   1.000
_cell.length_b   1.000
_cell.length_c   1.000
_cell.angle_alpha   90.00
_cell.angle_beta   90.00
_cell.angle_gamma   90.00
#
_symmetry.space_group_name_H-M   'P 1'
#
loop_
_entity.id
_entity.type
_entity.pdbx_description
1 polymer ?
#
loop_
_entity_poly.entity_id
_entity_poly.type
_entity_poly.pdbx_seq_one_letter_code
_entity_poly.pdbx_strand_id
1 'polypeptide(L)'
;MFVVKGELAWGHLLRIYDANGNEVGYIKEKILTWLPKFEMYIGDQYAGCISKEFTFFRPKFHIDYNGWSVDGDWFEWDYAILNSSGQNVASVSKQIWNWTDTYVIDVSNPQDALCALMLVLAIDAEKCSRRD
;
A
#
# COMPACT_ATOMS: atom_id res chain seq x y z
N MET A 1 -10.24 -12.43 0.99
CA MET A 1 -9.35 -12.36 2.16
C MET A 1 -7.92 -12.61 1.73
N PHE A 2 -7.00 -11.81 2.22
CA PHE A 2 -5.57 -11.96 1.90
C PHE A 2 -4.76 -12.14 3.17
N VAL A 3 -3.68 -12.89 3.06
CA VAL A 3 -2.70 -13.06 4.13
C VAL A 3 -1.38 -12.47 3.65
N VAL A 4 -0.74 -11.66 4.49
CA VAL A 4 0.50 -10.98 4.15
C VAL A 4 1.63 -11.51 5.02
N LYS A 5 2.75 -11.84 4.39
CA LYS A 5 3.98 -12.26 5.08
C LYS A 5 5.12 -11.35 4.69
N GLY A 6 5.82 -10.82 5.69
CA GLY A 6 6.96 -9.96 5.49
C GLY A 6 8.27 -10.71 5.54
N GLU A 7 9.21 -10.29 4.71
CA GLU A 7 10.57 -10.79 4.71
C GLU A 7 11.53 -9.61 4.75
N LEU A 8 12.61 -9.76 5.51
CA LEU A 8 13.69 -8.78 5.53
C LEU A 8 14.78 -9.26 4.59
N ALA A 9 14.89 -8.59 3.46
CA ALA A 9 15.97 -8.81 2.53
C ALA A 9 16.75 -7.50 2.42
N TRP A 10 16.94 -6.99 1.22
CA TRP A 10 17.45 -5.64 1.01
C TRP A 10 16.25 -4.68 0.93
N GLY A 11 15.70 -4.32 2.10
CA GLY A 11 14.47 -3.57 2.21
C GLY A 11 13.29 -4.48 2.53
N HIS A 12 12.08 -3.91 2.56
CA HIS A 12 10.88 -4.66 2.85
C HIS A 12 10.42 -5.47 1.64
N LEU A 13 10.09 -6.73 1.89
CA LEU A 13 9.47 -7.61 0.90
C LEU A 13 8.23 -8.20 1.53
N LEU A 14 7.06 -7.86 0.98
CA LEU A 14 5.78 -8.30 1.53
C LEU A 14 5.06 -9.15 0.50
N ARG A 15 4.85 -10.41 0.83
CA ARG A 15 4.18 -11.37 -0.04
C ARG A 15 2.72 -11.50 0.36
N ILE A 16 1.84 -11.55 -0.61
CA ILE A 16 0.40 -11.58 -0.42
C ILE A 16 -0.14 -12.90 -0.92
N TYR A 17 -0.91 -13.57 -0.07
CA TYR A 17 -1.49 -14.89 -0.35
C TYR A 17 -3.00 -14.78 -0.28
N ASP A 18 -3.69 -15.57 -1.10
CA ASP A 18 -5.15 -15.68 -1.01
C ASP A 18 -5.54 -16.61 0.15
N ALA A 19 -6.85 -16.81 0.32
CA ALA A 19 -7.37 -17.64 1.39
C ALA A 19 -6.98 -19.11 1.27
N ASN A 20 -6.59 -19.55 0.07
CA ASN A 20 -6.16 -20.92 -0.19
C ASN A 20 -4.65 -21.12 -0.03
N GLY A 21 -3.93 -20.06 0.30
CA GLY A 21 -2.48 -20.12 0.49
C GLY A 21 -1.68 -19.93 -0.78
N ASN A 22 -2.31 -19.54 -1.89
CA ASN A 22 -1.61 -19.26 -3.14
C ASN A 22 -1.09 -17.82 -3.14
N GLU A 23 0.17 -17.64 -3.52
CA GLU A 23 0.75 -16.32 -3.64
C GLU A 23 0.15 -15.59 -4.84
N VAL A 24 -0.48 -14.44 -4.59
CA VAL A 24 -1.13 -13.66 -5.64
C VAL A 24 -0.32 -12.44 -6.05
N GLY A 25 0.66 -12.03 -5.25
CA GLY A 25 1.53 -10.92 -5.59
C GLY A 25 2.45 -10.56 -4.46
N TYR A 26 3.31 -9.58 -4.71
CA TYR A 26 4.20 -9.06 -3.66
C TYR A 26 4.60 -7.63 -3.98
N ILE A 27 5.02 -6.91 -2.95
CA ILE A 27 5.67 -5.62 -3.11
C ILE A 27 7.09 -5.72 -2.59
N LYS A 28 8.00 -5.04 -3.28
CA LYS A 28 9.41 -5.05 -2.95
C LYS A 28 9.92 -3.61 -2.85
N GLU A 29 10.43 -3.24 -1.70
CA GLU A 29 11.00 -1.93 -1.50
C GLU A 29 12.31 -1.81 -2.27
N LYS A 30 12.45 -0.72 -3.04
CA LYS A 30 13.71 -0.39 -3.69
C LYS A 30 14.55 0.41 -2.71
N ILE A 31 15.72 -0.12 -2.39
CA ILE A 31 16.72 0.60 -1.61
C ILE A 31 17.52 1.50 -2.54
N LEU A 32 18.32 2.39 -2.00
CA LEU A 32 19.20 3.28 -2.78
C LEU A 32 18.44 4.24 -3.68
N THR A 33 17.21 4.58 -3.30
CA THR A 33 16.45 5.62 -3.99
C THR A 33 16.33 6.84 -3.08
N TRP A 34 16.21 8.01 -3.70
CA TRP A 34 16.10 9.27 -2.95
C TRP A 34 14.84 9.29 -2.08
N LEU A 35 13.72 8.84 -2.65
CA LEU A 35 12.46 8.71 -1.94
C LEU A 35 12.02 7.25 -1.95
N PRO A 36 11.27 6.79 -0.94
CA PRO A 36 10.79 5.41 -0.90
C PRO A 36 10.01 5.04 -2.15
N LYS A 37 10.32 3.87 -2.68
CA LYS A 37 9.63 3.28 -3.82
C LYS A 37 9.41 1.81 -3.55
N PHE A 38 8.24 1.31 -3.95
CA PHE A 38 7.89 -0.09 -3.82
C PHE A 38 7.45 -0.62 -5.18
N GLU A 39 8.13 -1.63 -5.67
CA GLU A 39 7.73 -2.30 -6.89
C GLU A 39 6.59 -3.27 -6.59
N MET A 40 5.58 -3.26 -7.45
CA MET A 40 4.41 -4.12 -7.34
C MET A 40 4.52 -5.26 -8.33
N TYR A 41 4.27 -6.46 -7.84
CA TYR A 41 4.26 -7.66 -8.70
C TYR A 41 2.95 -8.40 -8.48
N ILE A 42 2.24 -8.66 -9.56
CA ILE A 42 1.02 -9.47 -9.56
C ILE A 42 1.37 -10.80 -10.22
N GLY A 43 1.28 -11.88 -9.43
CA GLY A 43 1.95 -13.11 -9.82
C GLY A 43 3.45 -12.84 -9.83
N ASP A 44 4.11 -13.19 -10.92
CA ASP A 44 5.54 -12.93 -11.09
C ASP A 44 5.82 -11.76 -12.05
N GLN A 45 4.78 -11.01 -12.44
CA GLN A 45 4.92 -9.94 -13.41
C GLN A 45 4.93 -8.58 -12.74
N TYR A 46 5.86 -7.75 -13.16
CA TYR A 46 5.93 -6.37 -12.71
C TYR A 46 4.65 -5.63 -13.11
N ALA A 47 4.00 -5.03 -12.14
CA ALA A 47 2.72 -4.35 -12.35
C ALA A 47 2.79 -2.85 -12.17
N GLY A 48 3.88 -2.33 -11.61
CA GLY A 48 4.00 -0.88 -11.43
C GLY A 48 4.83 -0.53 -10.20
N CYS A 49 4.89 0.74 -9.89
CA CYS A 49 5.69 1.25 -8.78
C CYS A 49 4.85 2.19 -7.93
N ILE A 50 4.88 1.96 -6.63
CA ILE A 50 4.29 2.86 -5.64
C ILE A 50 5.39 3.82 -5.22
N SER A 51 5.19 5.11 -5.42
CA SER A 51 6.18 6.13 -5.12
C SER A 51 5.65 7.12 -4.11
N LYS A 52 6.54 7.58 -3.24
CA LYS A 52 6.26 8.68 -2.34
C LYS A 52 6.83 9.95 -2.96
N GLU A 53 6.01 10.99 -3.09
CA GLU A 53 6.42 12.27 -3.61
C GLU A 53 6.42 13.32 -2.52
N PHE A 54 7.41 14.19 -2.55
CA PHE A 54 7.36 15.41 -1.75
C PHE A 54 6.49 16.44 -2.45
N THR A 55 5.43 16.85 -1.75
CA THR A 55 4.67 18.02 -2.14
C THR A 55 5.03 19.16 -1.20
N PHE A 56 4.55 20.35 -1.52
CA PHE A 56 4.87 21.55 -0.74
C PHE A 56 4.42 21.44 0.73
N PHE A 57 3.33 20.72 0.98
CA PHE A 57 2.75 20.66 2.31
C PHE A 57 2.98 19.33 3.01
N ARG A 58 2.93 18.22 2.30
CA ARG A 58 3.14 16.90 2.88
C ARG A 58 3.41 15.88 1.79
N PRO A 59 4.09 14.77 2.15
CA PRO A 59 4.34 13.71 1.17
C PRO A 59 3.05 13.06 0.70
N LYS A 60 3.02 12.65 -0.56
CA LYS A 60 1.92 11.90 -1.14
C LYS A 60 2.44 10.62 -1.75
N PHE A 61 1.58 9.63 -1.79
CA PHE A 61 1.86 8.37 -2.48
C PHE A 61 1.06 8.30 -3.77
N HIS A 62 1.65 7.69 -4.79
CA HIS A 62 0.94 7.42 -6.02
C HIS A 62 1.46 6.13 -6.65
N ILE A 63 0.63 5.55 -7.52
CA ILE A 63 0.97 4.35 -8.28
C ILE A 63 1.05 4.75 -9.76
N ASP A 64 2.19 4.49 -10.40
CA ASP A 64 2.40 4.85 -11.81
C ASP A 64 1.61 3.96 -12.78
N TYR A 65 1.26 2.76 -12.34
CA TYR A 65 0.56 1.77 -13.15
C TYR A 65 -0.85 2.23 -13.55
N ASN A 66 -1.59 2.78 -12.62
CA ASN A 66 -3.00 3.12 -12.83
C ASN A 66 -3.34 4.56 -12.45
N GLY A 67 -2.35 5.34 -12.05
CA GLY A 67 -2.56 6.73 -11.67
C GLY A 67 -3.26 6.92 -10.33
N TRP A 68 -3.32 5.90 -9.50
CA TRP A 68 -3.93 6.02 -8.18
C TRP A 68 -3.09 6.92 -7.28
N SER A 69 -3.77 7.65 -6.42
CA SER A 69 -3.13 8.53 -5.45
C SER A 69 -3.83 8.43 -4.11
N VAL A 70 -3.15 8.90 -3.07
CA VAL A 70 -3.68 8.91 -1.71
C VAL A 70 -4.08 10.33 -1.34
N ASP A 71 -5.28 10.48 -0.80
CA ASP A 71 -5.81 11.74 -0.31
C ASP A 71 -6.24 11.58 1.14
N GLY A 72 -5.78 12.50 1.99
CA GLY A 72 -6.10 12.48 3.41
C GLY A 72 -4.86 12.31 4.28
N ASP A 73 -5.09 11.94 5.53
CA ASP A 73 -4.03 11.81 6.53
C ASP A 73 -3.58 10.36 6.67
N TRP A 74 -2.56 10.00 5.90
CA TRP A 74 -2.06 8.63 5.92
C TRP A 74 -1.29 8.30 7.20
N PHE A 75 -0.78 9.30 7.92
CA PHE A 75 -0.15 9.07 9.21
C PHE A 75 -1.14 8.60 10.27
N GLU A 76 -2.36 9.09 10.20
CA GLU A 76 -3.39 8.77 11.17
C GLU A 76 -4.32 7.65 10.69
N TRP A 77 -3.98 6.99 9.57
CA TRP A 77 -4.80 5.92 8.99
C TRP A 77 -6.22 6.39 8.67
N ASP A 78 -6.33 7.58 8.10
CA ASP A 78 -7.61 8.16 7.70
C ASP A 78 -7.40 8.80 6.34
N TYR A 79 -7.53 7.98 5.29
CA TYR A 79 -7.29 8.45 3.95
C TYR A 79 -8.11 7.68 2.93
N ALA A 80 -8.23 8.25 1.74
CA ALA A 80 -8.88 7.64 0.60
C ALA A 80 -7.87 7.37 -0.49
N ILE A 81 -8.14 6.34 -1.29
CA ILE A 81 -7.39 6.05 -2.49
C ILE A 81 -8.24 6.47 -3.68
N LEU A 82 -7.70 7.35 -4.51
CA LEU A 82 -8.39 7.91 -5.67
C LEU A 82 -7.77 7.37 -6.96
N ASN A 83 -8.60 7.16 -7.97
CA ASN A 83 -8.10 6.80 -9.29
C ASN A 83 -7.65 8.04 -10.06
N SER A 84 -7.19 7.87 -11.31
CA SER A 84 -6.69 8.97 -12.11
C SER A 84 -7.76 10.02 -12.46
N SER A 85 -9.03 9.64 -12.33
CA SER A 85 -10.15 10.56 -12.54
C SER A 85 -10.61 11.26 -11.26
N GLY A 86 -9.95 11.00 -10.13
CA GLY A 86 -10.31 11.58 -8.85
C GLY A 86 -11.46 10.89 -8.14
N GLN A 87 -11.88 9.72 -8.61
CA GLN A 87 -12.95 8.96 -7.98
C GLN A 87 -12.42 8.09 -6.86
N ASN A 88 -13.20 7.91 -5.80
CA ASN A 88 -12.82 7.09 -4.66
C ASN A 88 -12.83 5.62 -5.04
N VAL A 89 -11.67 4.96 -4.91
CA VAL A 89 -11.51 3.54 -5.16
C VAL A 89 -11.60 2.76 -3.86
N ALA A 90 -11.03 3.31 -2.80
CA ALA A 90 -10.99 2.66 -1.50
C ALA A 90 -10.85 3.71 -0.41
N SER A 91 -11.25 3.33 0.79
CA SER A 91 -11.09 4.17 1.97
C SER A 91 -10.44 3.34 3.07
N VAL A 92 -9.51 3.96 3.78
CA VAL A 92 -8.79 3.32 4.89
C VAL A 92 -9.10 4.09 6.15
N SER A 93 -9.54 3.37 7.17
CA SER A 93 -9.84 3.98 8.46
C SER A 93 -9.30 3.11 9.58
N LYS A 94 -8.81 3.78 10.62
CA LYS A 94 -8.30 3.09 11.80
C LYS A 94 -9.46 2.73 12.70
N GLN A 95 -9.48 1.49 13.16
CA GLN A 95 -10.43 1.00 14.13
C GLN A 95 -9.68 0.70 15.42
N ILE A 96 -10.15 1.26 16.52
CA ILE A 96 -9.56 0.97 17.82
C ILE A 96 -10.46 -0.06 18.52
N TRP A 97 -10.03 -1.31 18.47
CA TRP A 97 -10.77 -2.42 19.06
C TRP A 97 -9.89 -3.08 20.12
N ASN A 98 -10.31 -2.96 21.38
CA ASN A 98 -9.64 -3.62 22.49
C ASN A 98 -8.15 -3.24 22.56
N TRP A 99 -7.27 -4.22 22.39
CA TRP A 99 -5.83 -4.07 22.60
C TRP A 99 -5.03 -4.11 21.29
N THR A 100 -5.70 -4.26 20.16
CA THR A 100 -5.01 -4.35 18.88
C THR A 100 -5.39 -3.17 17.98
N ASP A 101 -4.38 -2.59 17.36
CA ASP A 101 -4.59 -1.60 16.31
C ASP A 101 -5.04 -2.32 15.06
N THR A 102 -6.24 -2.00 14.61
CA THR A 102 -6.82 -2.57 13.41
C THR A 102 -7.26 -1.43 12.50
N TYR A 103 -7.06 -1.61 11.21
CA TYR A 103 -7.62 -0.69 10.25
C TYR A 103 -8.44 -1.45 9.22
N VAL A 104 -9.39 -0.75 8.63
CA VAL A 104 -10.31 -1.32 7.65
C VAL A 104 -10.05 -0.67 6.30
N ILE A 105 -9.93 -1.51 5.28
CA ILE A 105 -9.81 -1.08 3.89
C ILE A 105 -11.13 -1.41 3.21
N ASP A 106 -11.90 -0.38 2.88
CA ASP A 106 -13.19 -0.54 2.23
C ASP A 106 -13.01 -0.23 0.74
N VAL A 107 -13.14 -1.26 -0.09
CA VAL A 107 -12.88 -1.17 -1.53
C VAL A 107 -14.19 -1.22 -2.28
N SER A 108 -14.41 -0.24 -3.17
CA SER A 108 -15.66 -0.12 -3.93
C SER A 108 -15.85 -1.24 -4.94
N ASN A 109 -14.74 -1.73 -5.54
CA ASN A 109 -14.78 -2.78 -6.55
C ASN A 109 -13.83 -3.90 -6.14
N PRO A 110 -14.31 -5.14 -5.98
CA PRO A 110 -13.42 -6.25 -5.57
C PRO A 110 -12.21 -6.46 -6.47
N GLN A 111 -12.28 -6.08 -7.74
CA GLN A 111 -11.14 -6.19 -8.65
C GLN A 111 -9.98 -5.29 -8.23
N ASP A 112 -10.25 -4.25 -7.49
CA ASP A 112 -9.23 -3.30 -7.04
C ASP A 112 -8.65 -3.67 -5.67
N ALA A 113 -9.12 -4.74 -5.04
CA ALA A 113 -8.75 -5.07 -3.68
C ALA A 113 -7.26 -5.35 -3.51
N LEU A 114 -6.66 -6.11 -4.43
CA LEU A 114 -5.24 -6.46 -4.33
C LEU A 114 -4.36 -5.22 -4.47
N CYS A 115 -4.64 -4.38 -5.45
CA CYS A 115 -3.88 -3.16 -5.68
C CYS A 115 -4.02 -2.18 -4.51
N ALA A 116 -5.24 -2.05 -3.97
CA ALA A 116 -5.46 -1.21 -2.79
C ALA A 116 -4.68 -1.73 -1.58
N LEU A 117 -4.67 -3.04 -1.36
CA LEU A 117 -3.90 -3.64 -0.29
C LEU A 117 -2.41 -3.38 -0.45
N MET A 118 -1.88 -3.51 -1.66
CA MET A 118 -0.46 -3.25 -1.92
C MET A 118 -0.08 -1.81 -1.56
N LEU A 119 -0.93 -0.84 -1.92
CA LEU A 119 -0.68 0.57 -1.59
C LEU A 119 -0.70 0.79 -0.08
N VAL A 120 -1.66 0.20 0.62
CA VAL A 120 -1.75 0.32 2.08
C VAL A 120 -0.51 -0.29 2.74
N LEU A 121 -0.05 -1.45 2.26
CA LEU A 121 1.13 -2.11 2.81
C LEU A 121 2.40 -1.29 2.59
N ALA A 122 2.52 -0.63 1.44
CA ALA A 122 3.67 0.25 1.17
C ALA A 122 3.68 1.44 2.14
N ILE A 123 2.51 2.03 2.40
CA ILE A 123 2.38 3.13 3.34
C ILE A 123 2.75 2.67 4.76
N ASP A 124 2.28 1.49 5.15
CA ASP A 124 2.59 0.93 6.46
C ASP A 124 4.08 0.67 6.63
N ALA A 125 4.71 0.10 5.63
CA ALA A 125 6.15 -0.16 5.65
C ALA A 125 6.94 1.14 5.76
N GLU A 126 6.52 2.19 5.07
CA GLU A 126 7.16 3.50 5.17
C GLU A 126 7.01 4.09 6.56
N LYS A 127 5.84 3.97 7.17
CA LYS A 127 5.60 4.45 8.54
C LYS A 127 6.49 3.72 9.54
N CYS A 128 6.64 2.41 9.39
CA CYS A 128 7.49 1.61 10.26
C CYS A 128 8.96 2.02 10.14
N SER A 129 9.42 2.28 8.92
CA SER A 129 10.80 2.69 8.68
C SER A 129 11.12 4.04 9.31
N ARG A 130 10.14 4.94 9.38
CA ARG A 130 10.35 6.28 9.94
C ARG A 130 10.41 6.29 11.46
N ARG A 131 9.91 5.25 12.11
CA ARG A 131 9.94 5.17 13.57
C ARG A 131 11.27 4.69 14.11
N ASP A 132 12.09 4.14 13.24
CA ASP A 132 13.43 3.68 13.60
C ASP A 132 14.47 4.81 13.37
#